data_d923e59adaed565a8192fdcd284eb6a2
#
_entry.id   d923e59adaed565a8192fdcd284eb6a2
#
_cell.length_a   1.000
_cell.length_b   1.000
_cell.length_c   1.000
_cell.angle_alpha   90.00
_cell.angle_beta   90.00
_cell.angle_gamma   90.00
#
_symmetry.space_group_name_H-M   'P 1'
#
loop_
_entity.id
_entity.type
_entity.pdbx_description
1 polymer ?
#
loop_
_entity_poly.entity_id
_entity_poly.type
_entity_poly.pdbx_seq_one_letter_code
_entity_poly.pdbx_strand_id
1 'polypeptide(L)'
;MKTTHFLIVGVVASMMAYGVKGEDGTLRDDTLTVVASQFTAGDHMSVCDPAGNRITFVVKERSKVPQTQQHVRQDNALAKVGPSLDEPYYQVRMALPIPSAYTPTEQGALVGLDEGVYHHMHSAALEALPNGDMLAIYFSTPVGLAEKDTATTFVQCRRRAGNDYWDMPELLFDTKGGNDQSALLFRDGQRIWFFGGGRGMTDMVPFRVCYSDDNGVSWTYNVPRLDKPASDYTAQPVSNAFRDPEGNLYIVMDAAGSQSFLWRSSDNGLSWHDMGGRTDARHSSIVPLDDKGTLLSIGGKNNDCEGWNPQNISHDWGATWEKATPGVIPPLGTAQRPNMIRLQSGNLLLVTDSYQHKKKIAPPAGWKMGNECVCGVSKDNGKTWTFKALPGTLPQHHRVAHPSVGYVTVRQSDNGMIHILTTTNYPGLEIEFNEAWFWSAEGDLTADTFAPYNLGEGWTVDTASHTAVWTQYWSNGQKHMESTWNIWPTPRDGHRPLCGRIAEGPARHYDEQGHLVREYMFHDGVLQDSIEGETGIKDEGL
;
A
#
# COMPACT_ATOMS: atom_id res chain seq x y z
N MET A 1 -31.77 6.72 31.79
CA MET A 1 -30.84 7.03 30.71
C MET A 1 -29.44 6.94 31.23
N LYS A 2 -28.70 5.91 30.92
CA LYS A 2 -27.29 5.76 31.31
C LYS A 2 -26.44 5.98 30.08
N THR A 3 -25.89 7.17 29.98
CA THR A 3 -24.85 7.48 29.00
C THR A 3 -23.58 6.79 29.46
N THR A 4 -23.17 5.76 28.79
CA THR A 4 -21.90 5.08 29.10
C THR A 4 -20.79 5.85 28.39
N HIS A 5 -20.13 6.71 29.15
CA HIS A 5 -18.90 7.37 28.69
C HIS A 5 -17.75 6.38 28.90
N PHE A 6 -17.10 5.99 27.85
CA PHE A 6 -15.80 5.34 27.95
C PHE A 6 -14.73 6.43 27.93
N LEU A 7 -14.19 6.69 29.10
CA LEU A 7 -13.02 7.56 29.27
C LEU A 7 -11.79 6.66 29.27
N ILE A 8 -10.99 6.74 28.23
CA ILE A 8 -9.67 6.14 28.23
C ILE A 8 -8.70 7.20 28.76
N VAL A 9 -8.19 6.98 29.96
CA VAL A 9 -7.22 7.86 30.62
C VAL A 9 -5.83 7.33 30.29
N GLY A 10 -5.20 7.98 29.36
CA GLY A 10 -3.79 7.80 29.06
C GLY A 10 -3.40 8.81 28.00
N VAL A 11 -2.95 9.98 28.42
CA VAL A 11 -2.39 11.08 27.64
C VAL A 11 -3.11 11.38 26.32
N VAL A 12 -4.17 12.17 26.47
CA VAL A 12 -4.85 13.02 25.48
C VAL A 12 -4.88 12.48 24.03
N ALA A 13 -5.67 11.48 23.81
CA ALA A 13 -6.32 11.26 22.53
C ALA A 13 -7.82 11.23 22.80
N SER A 14 -8.56 12.19 22.31
CA SER A 14 -10.02 12.16 22.40
C SER A 14 -10.55 11.13 21.42
N MET A 15 -10.84 9.93 21.90
CA MET A 15 -11.69 8.99 21.19
C MET A 15 -13.13 9.33 21.51
N MET A 16 -13.91 9.72 20.53
CA MET A 16 -15.36 9.84 20.68
C MET A 16 -16.01 8.75 19.83
N ALA A 17 -16.40 7.66 20.47
CA ALA A 17 -17.36 6.74 19.88
C ALA A 17 -18.76 7.27 20.18
N TYR A 18 -19.49 7.73 19.19
CA TYR A 18 -20.89 8.11 19.29
C TYR A 18 -21.76 7.08 18.60
N GLY A 19 -22.35 6.19 19.39
CA GLY A 19 -23.58 5.54 18.97
C GLY A 19 -24.74 6.27 19.65
N VAL A 20 -25.29 7.30 19.05
CA VAL A 20 -26.49 7.96 19.53
C VAL A 20 -27.67 7.39 18.77
N LYS A 21 -28.51 6.60 19.44
CA LYS A 21 -29.86 6.37 18.94
C LYS A 21 -30.61 7.69 19.01
N GLY A 22 -31.09 8.16 17.86
CA GLY A 22 -32.07 9.23 17.82
C GLY A 22 -33.33 8.83 18.59
N GLU A 23 -34.12 9.80 19.03
CA GLU A 23 -35.42 9.55 19.68
C GLU A 23 -36.41 8.76 18.80
N ASP A 24 -36.13 8.67 17.49
CA ASP A 24 -36.87 7.93 16.48
C ASP A 24 -36.33 6.50 16.22
N GLY A 25 -35.30 6.07 16.99
CA GLY A 25 -34.68 4.75 16.86
C GLY A 25 -33.71 4.59 15.69
N THR A 26 -33.46 5.64 14.91
CA THR A 26 -32.47 5.62 13.83
C THR A 26 -31.05 5.71 14.39
N LEU A 27 -30.15 4.87 13.88
CA LEU A 27 -28.72 4.98 14.17
C LEU A 27 -28.17 6.24 13.49
N ARG A 28 -27.68 7.20 14.29
CA ARG A 28 -26.95 8.34 13.76
C ARG A 28 -25.46 8.00 13.68
N ASP A 29 -24.86 8.47 12.61
CA ASP A 29 -23.42 8.44 12.25
C ASP A 29 -22.48 7.75 13.25
N ASP A 30 -22.26 6.44 13.02
CA ASP A 30 -21.26 5.69 13.75
C ASP A 30 -19.87 5.95 13.12
N THR A 31 -19.27 7.07 13.48
CA THR A 31 -17.89 7.38 13.10
C THR A 31 -16.97 7.21 14.30
N LEU A 32 -15.84 6.55 14.09
CA LEU A 32 -14.79 6.37 15.07
C LEU A 32 -13.51 6.99 14.56
N THR A 33 -13.04 8.05 15.20
CA THR A 33 -11.74 8.64 14.86
C THR A 33 -10.61 7.85 15.49
N VAL A 34 -9.68 7.41 14.66
CA VAL A 34 -8.54 6.57 15.01
C VAL A 34 -7.26 7.34 14.76
N VAL A 35 -6.47 7.55 15.79
CA VAL A 35 -5.12 8.15 15.68
C VAL A 35 -4.11 7.02 15.70
N ALA A 36 -3.65 6.61 14.52
CA ALA A 36 -2.84 5.40 14.35
C ALA A 36 -1.55 5.41 15.20
N SER A 37 -0.92 6.57 15.38
CA SER A 37 0.33 6.73 16.13
C SER A 37 0.18 6.67 17.66
N GLN A 38 -1.04 6.69 18.20
CA GLN A 38 -1.29 6.83 19.64
C GLN A 38 -1.89 5.60 20.31
N PHE A 39 -2.01 4.48 19.58
CA PHE A 39 -2.57 3.25 20.14
C PHE A 39 -1.59 2.54 21.05
N THR A 40 -2.13 2.05 22.17
CA THR A 40 -1.44 1.15 23.08
C THR A 40 -1.88 -0.29 22.79
N ALA A 41 -0.98 -1.25 22.95
CA ALA A 41 -1.29 -2.66 22.84
C ALA A 41 -2.48 -3.04 23.71
N GLY A 42 -3.41 -3.80 23.14
CA GLY A 42 -4.63 -4.22 23.82
C GLY A 42 -5.79 -3.23 23.76
N ASP A 43 -5.61 -2.04 23.17
CA ASP A 43 -6.73 -1.12 22.93
C ASP A 43 -7.74 -1.75 21.97
N HIS A 44 -9.01 -1.63 22.30
CA HIS A 44 -10.11 -2.16 21.54
C HIS A 44 -11.01 -1.05 21.04
N MET A 45 -11.24 -1.02 19.74
CA MET A 45 -12.23 -0.15 19.12
C MET A 45 -13.32 -1.01 18.50
N SER A 46 -14.55 -0.67 18.74
CA SER A 46 -15.68 -1.43 18.19
C SER A 46 -16.67 -0.51 17.51
N VAL A 47 -17.09 -0.92 16.33
CA VAL A 47 -18.21 -0.34 15.59
C VAL A 47 -19.28 -1.40 15.39
N CYS A 48 -20.52 -0.96 15.31
CA CYS A 48 -21.64 -1.86 15.01
C CYS A 48 -22.23 -1.53 13.65
N ASP A 49 -22.57 -2.55 12.88
CA ASP A 49 -23.35 -2.37 11.69
C ASP A 49 -24.84 -2.06 12.01
N PRO A 50 -25.67 -1.69 11.02
CA PRO A 50 -27.09 -1.42 11.24
C PRO A 50 -27.88 -2.64 11.78
N ALA A 51 -27.38 -3.86 11.59
CA ALA A 51 -27.97 -5.09 12.13
C ALA A 51 -27.53 -5.38 13.58
N GLY A 52 -26.61 -4.55 14.14
CA GLY A 52 -26.07 -4.71 15.48
C GLY A 52 -24.88 -5.67 15.59
N ASN A 53 -24.34 -6.14 14.47
CA ASN A 53 -23.12 -6.93 14.48
C ASN A 53 -21.93 -6.04 14.83
N ARG A 54 -21.06 -6.54 15.71
CA ARG A 54 -19.91 -5.79 16.20
C ARG A 54 -18.64 -6.16 15.47
N ILE A 55 -17.94 -5.15 14.96
CA ILE A 55 -16.57 -5.27 14.43
C ILE A 55 -15.65 -4.65 15.47
N THR A 56 -14.66 -5.41 15.93
CA THR A 56 -13.69 -4.96 16.91
C THR A 56 -12.30 -4.93 16.31
N PHE A 57 -11.66 -3.77 16.38
CA PHE A 57 -10.25 -3.61 16.05
C PHE A 57 -9.43 -3.79 17.32
N VAL A 58 -8.33 -4.52 17.22
CA VAL A 58 -7.37 -4.70 18.30
C VAL A 58 -6.05 -4.13 17.85
N VAL A 59 -5.46 -3.29 18.66
CA VAL A 59 -4.10 -2.82 18.44
C VAL A 59 -3.14 -3.87 18.98
N LYS A 60 -2.27 -4.40 18.11
CA LYS A 60 -1.19 -5.29 18.51
C LYS A 60 -0.15 -4.52 19.31
N GLU A 61 0.60 -5.25 20.11
CA GLU A 61 1.71 -4.66 20.84
C GLU A 61 2.69 -4.00 19.86
N ARG A 62 2.97 -2.72 20.10
CA ARG A 62 3.93 -1.95 19.34
C ARG A 62 5.19 -1.79 20.15
N SER A 63 6.31 -1.65 19.47
CA SER A 63 7.52 -1.23 20.14
C SER A 63 7.28 0.13 20.81
N LYS A 64 7.89 0.37 21.96
CA LYS A 64 7.77 1.63 22.73
C LYS A 64 8.47 2.83 22.05
N VAL A 65 8.73 2.73 20.78
CA VAL A 65 9.54 3.62 19.96
C VAL A 65 8.69 4.77 19.44
N PRO A 66 9.25 5.98 19.29
CA PRO A 66 8.59 7.07 18.60
C PRO A 66 8.16 6.65 17.18
N GLN A 67 6.90 6.88 16.86
CA GLN A 67 6.37 6.57 15.53
C GLN A 67 6.69 7.72 14.57
N THR A 68 7.07 7.38 13.35
CA THR A 68 7.42 8.36 12.31
C THR A 68 6.24 9.24 11.89
N GLN A 69 5.01 8.84 12.19
CA GLN A 69 3.81 9.61 11.89
C GLN A 69 3.59 10.83 12.80
N GLN A 70 4.32 10.97 13.90
CA GLN A 70 4.08 12.02 14.89
C GLN A 70 4.34 13.44 14.36
N HIS A 71 5.21 13.60 13.38
CA HIS A 71 5.63 14.90 12.83
C HIS A 71 5.28 15.06 11.37
N VAL A 72 4.06 14.69 10.99
CA VAL A 72 3.57 14.87 9.61
C VAL A 72 3.20 16.32 9.36
N ARG A 73 3.79 16.91 8.31
CA ARG A 73 3.45 18.27 7.86
C ARG A 73 1.99 18.33 7.44
N GLN A 74 1.34 19.44 7.80
CA GLN A 74 -0.05 19.69 7.42
C GLN A 74 -0.20 20.74 6.33
N ASP A 75 0.88 21.45 5.99
CA ASP A 75 0.87 22.39 4.85
C ASP A 75 1.23 21.67 3.53
N ASN A 76 0.83 22.26 2.42
CA ASN A 76 1.01 21.71 1.07
C ASN A 76 2.22 22.32 0.34
N ALA A 77 3.15 22.96 1.04
CA ALA A 77 4.24 23.72 0.42
C ALA A 77 5.16 22.86 -0.45
N LEU A 78 5.32 21.58 -0.11
CA LEU A 78 6.18 20.65 -0.85
C LEU A 78 5.44 19.82 -1.90
N ALA A 79 4.11 19.86 -1.97
CA ALA A 79 3.33 18.97 -2.83
C ALA A 79 3.66 19.12 -4.34
N LYS A 80 4.09 20.31 -4.75
CA LYS A 80 4.46 20.60 -6.14
C LYS A 80 5.96 20.69 -6.37
N VAL A 81 6.77 20.44 -5.34
CA VAL A 81 8.23 20.43 -5.46
C VAL A 81 8.69 19.08 -5.99
N GLY A 82 9.53 19.07 -7.00
CA GLY A 82 10.02 17.83 -7.60
C GLY A 82 10.93 18.07 -8.80
N PRO A 83 11.31 17.01 -9.49
CA PRO A 83 12.09 17.07 -10.73
C PRO A 83 11.37 17.86 -11.83
N SER A 84 12.14 18.34 -12.82
CA SER A 84 11.57 18.97 -14.02
C SER A 84 10.63 18.01 -14.76
N LEU A 85 9.51 18.54 -15.25
CA LEU A 85 8.58 17.76 -16.08
C LEU A 85 9.02 17.68 -17.55
N ASP A 86 9.93 18.57 -17.98
CA ASP A 86 10.40 18.65 -19.36
C ASP A 86 11.63 17.77 -19.61
N GLU A 87 12.32 17.35 -18.55
CA GLU A 87 13.49 16.49 -18.63
C GLU A 87 13.15 15.06 -18.19
N PRO A 88 13.64 14.01 -18.86
CA PRO A 88 13.42 12.64 -18.47
C PRO A 88 13.91 12.37 -17.04
N TYR A 89 13.01 11.86 -16.20
CA TYR A 89 13.32 11.47 -14.84
C TYR A 89 12.79 10.07 -14.56
N TYR A 90 13.64 9.21 -14.00
CA TYR A 90 13.30 7.85 -13.59
C TYR A 90 14.15 7.43 -12.40
N GLN A 91 13.52 6.93 -11.35
CA GLN A 91 14.21 6.46 -10.15
C GLN A 91 13.52 5.25 -9.53
N VAL A 92 14.30 4.35 -8.95
CA VAL A 92 13.81 3.18 -8.22
C VAL A 92 14.28 3.28 -6.77
N ARG A 93 13.34 3.10 -5.82
CA ARG A 93 13.61 3.11 -4.38
C ARG A 93 13.07 1.85 -3.71
N MET A 94 13.64 1.49 -2.57
CA MET A 94 13.02 0.50 -1.69
C MET A 94 11.92 1.13 -0.86
N ALA A 95 10.70 0.69 -1.04
CA ALA A 95 9.57 1.07 -0.19
C ALA A 95 9.55 0.24 1.10
N LEU A 96 9.81 -1.06 1.01
CA LEU A 96 9.98 -1.95 2.15
C LEU A 96 11.48 -2.26 2.31
N PRO A 97 12.09 -1.94 3.48
CA PRO A 97 13.51 -2.19 3.68
C PRO A 97 13.83 -3.69 3.75
N ILE A 98 15.06 -4.04 3.37
CA ILE A 98 15.62 -5.36 3.65
C ILE A 98 16.24 -5.29 5.07
N PRO A 99 15.96 -6.22 5.95
CA PRO A 99 16.64 -7.56 5.95
C PRO A 99 16.23 -8.40 4.78
N SER A 100 16.25 -9.51 4.53
CA SER A 100 16.12 -10.16 3.25
C SER A 100 14.73 -10.68 2.94
N ALA A 101 14.54 -11.09 1.72
CA ALA A 101 13.37 -11.79 1.23
C ALA A 101 12.97 -13.03 2.05
N TYR A 102 13.92 -13.63 2.73
CA TYR A 102 13.74 -14.85 3.53
C TYR A 102 13.94 -14.60 5.01
N THR A 103 14.10 -13.32 5.38
CA THR A 103 14.34 -12.96 6.77
C THR A 103 13.07 -13.19 7.56
N PRO A 104 13.08 -14.02 8.60
CA PRO A 104 11.98 -14.12 9.54
C PRO A 104 11.68 -12.78 10.21
N THR A 105 10.46 -12.61 10.71
CA THR A 105 10.05 -11.40 11.48
C THR A 105 11.01 -11.13 12.64
N GLU A 106 11.48 -12.18 13.28
CA GLU A 106 12.51 -12.17 14.31
C GLU A 106 13.77 -11.40 13.86
N GLN A 107 14.33 -11.70 12.70
CA GLN A 107 15.48 -10.97 12.17
C GLN A 107 15.12 -9.54 11.78
N GLY A 108 13.90 -9.29 11.32
CA GLY A 108 13.39 -7.94 11.08
C GLY A 108 13.40 -7.10 12.36
N ALA A 109 12.95 -7.65 13.47
CA ALA A 109 12.97 -6.99 14.78
C ALA A 109 14.40 -6.66 15.24
N LEU A 110 15.41 -7.44 14.84
CA LEU A 110 16.81 -7.17 15.18
C LEU A 110 17.37 -5.88 14.56
N VAL A 111 16.72 -5.31 13.56
CA VAL A 111 17.11 -4.06 12.91
C VAL A 111 16.08 -2.95 13.06
N GLY A 112 15.13 -3.10 13.99
CA GLY A 112 14.15 -2.07 14.32
C GLY A 112 12.84 -2.16 13.56
N LEU A 113 12.58 -3.22 12.83
CA LEU A 113 11.25 -3.48 12.29
C LEU A 113 10.34 -4.00 13.40
N ASP A 114 9.15 -3.42 13.51
CA ASP A 114 8.14 -3.86 14.46
C ASP A 114 7.75 -5.33 14.23
N GLU A 115 7.40 -6.05 15.28
CA GLU A 115 6.92 -7.45 15.19
C GLU A 115 5.69 -7.61 14.30
N GLY A 116 4.90 -6.56 14.14
CA GLY A 116 3.77 -6.51 13.21
C GLY A 116 4.17 -6.32 11.75
N VAL A 117 5.44 -5.99 11.47
CA VAL A 117 5.95 -5.85 10.11
C VAL A 117 6.53 -7.16 9.67
N TYR A 118 5.82 -7.83 8.78
CA TYR A 118 6.18 -9.16 8.31
C TYR A 118 6.93 -9.09 6.98
N HIS A 119 7.43 -10.23 6.56
CA HIS A 119 8.35 -10.33 5.42
C HIS A 119 7.71 -10.11 4.05
N HIS A 120 6.43 -9.82 3.93
CA HIS A 120 5.85 -9.58 2.62
C HIS A 120 4.91 -8.38 2.58
N MET A 121 5.03 -7.62 1.50
CA MET A 121 4.13 -6.54 1.14
C MET A 121 3.18 -7.06 0.06
N HIS A 122 1.87 -7.12 0.37
CA HIS A 122 0.91 -7.65 -0.60
C HIS A 122 -0.31 -6.77 -0.75
N SER A 123 -0.84 -6.72 -1.98
CA SER A 123 -2.00 -5.90 -2.35
C SER A 123 -1.94 -4.49 -1.77
N ALA A 124 -0.81 -3.83 -1.98
CA ALA A 124 -0.57 -2.50 -1.44
C ALA A 124 -1.46 -1.45 -2.13
N ALA A 125 -1.93 -0.52 -1.33
CA ALA A 125 -2.42 0.77 -1.79
C ALA A 125 -1.30 1.79 -1.73
N LEU A 126 -1.34 2.77 -2.61
CA LEU A 126 -0.44 3.91 -2.66
C LEU A 126 -1.26 5.17 -2.90
N GLU A 127 -0.90 6.28 -2.24
CA GLU A 127 -1.49 7.58 -2.55
C GLU A 127 -0.51 8.72 -2.34
N ALA A 128 -0.59 9.71 -3.22
CA ALA A 128 0.10 10.99 -3.06
C ALA A 128 -0.76 11.92 -2.19
N LEU A 129 -0.24 12.28 -1.03
CA LEU A 129 -0.98 13.07 -0.05
C LEU A 129 -0.96 14.57 -0.38
N PRO A 130 -1.92 15.35 0.14
CA PRO A 130 -1.97 16.80 -0.10
C PRO A 130 -0.70 17.56 0.30
N ASN A 131 0.02 17.10 1.33
CA ASN A 131 1.27 17.70 1.77
C ASN A 131 2.50 17.32 0.91
N GLY A 132 2.33 16.44 -0.09
CA GLY A 132 3.38 15.94 -0.97
C GLY A 132 4.02 14.62 -0.52
N ASP A 133 3.66 14.10 0.65
CA ASP A 133 4.11 12.78 1.07
C ASP A 133 3.48 11.68 0.21
N MET A 134 4.15 10.53 0.13
CA MET A 134 3.57 9.29 -0.38
C MET A 134 3.21 8.40 0.81
N LEU A 135 2.00 7.86 0.82
CA LEU A 135 1.52 6.90 1.81
C LEU A 135 1.25 5.56 1.14
N ALA A 136 1.80 4.49 1.69
CA ALA A 136 1.48 3.13 1.31
C ALA A 136 0.82 2.39 2.47
N ILE A 137 -0.25 1.66 2.18
CA ILE A 137 -0.88 0.72 3.11
C ILE A 137 -0.93 -0.64 2.41
N TYR A 138 -0.44 -1.67 3.07
CA TYR A 138 -0.44 -3.02 2.56
C TYR A 138 -0.83 -4.00 3.65
N PHE A 139 -1.24 -5.20 3.27
CA PHE A 139 -1.36 -6.25 4.26
C PHE A 139 -0.12 -7.11 4.32
N SER A 140 0.16 -7.60 5.50
CA SER A 140 1.24 -8.52 5.75
C SER A 140 0.79 -9.65 6.67
N THR A 141 1.43 -10.81 6.54
CA THR A 141 1.10 -12.03 7.28
C THR A 141 2.35 -12.54 7.96
N PRO A 142 2.27 -13.03 9.21
CA PRO A 142 3.39 -13.65 9.89
C PRO A 142 4.02 -14.80 9.08
N VAL A 143 5.32 -14.98 9.24
CA VAL A 143 6.05 -16.08 8.60
C VAL A 143 5.41 -17.42 8.95
N GLY A 144 5.20 -18.27 7.93
CA GLY A 144 4.62 -19.60 8.10
C GLY A 144 3.10 -19.65 8.14
N LEU A 145 2.41 -18.51 8.19
CA LEU A 145 0.95 -18.44 8.12
C LEU A 145 0.46 -18.17 6.71
N ALA A 146 -0.78 -18.53 6.44
CA ALA A 146 -1.42 -18.25 5.17
C ALA A 146 -1.98 -16.81 5.12
N GLU A 147 -2.03 -16.20 3.95
CA GLU A 147 -2.65 -14.89 3.73
C GLU A 147 -4.10 -14.77 4.25
N LYS A 148 -4.75 -15.89 4.50
CA LYS A 148 -6.13 -15.95 5.02
C LYS A 148 -6.21 -16.09 6.53
N ASP A 149 -5.08 -16.11 7.20
CA ASP A 149 -5.00 -16.20 8.65
C ASP A 149 -5.51 -14.91 9.31
N THR A 150 -6.08 -15.06 10.50
CA THR A 150 -6.57 -13.92 11.28
C THR A 150 -5.44 -13.06 11.87
N ALA A 151 -4.20 -13.52 11.78
CA ALA A 151 -3.03 -12.73 12.15
C ALA A 151 -2.56 -11.78 11.01
N THR A 152 -3.17 -11.85 9.82
CA THR A 152 -2.91 -10.91 8.74
C THR A 152 -3.43 -9.53 9.12
N THR A 153 -2.60 -8.51 8.98
CA THR A 153 -2.87 -7.15 9.46
C THR A 153 -2.51 -6.09 8.40
N PHE A 154 -3.06 -4.88 8.52
CA PHE A 154 -2.64 -3.74 7.73
C PHE A 154 -1.43 -3.04 8.35
N VAL A 155 -0.46 -2.76 7.50
CA VAL A 155 0.78 -2.04 7.80
C VAL A 155 0.84 -0.81 6.92
N GLN A 156 1.37 0.29 7.44
CA GLN A 156 1.60 1.51 6.68
C GLN A 156 3.08 1.88 6.67
N CYS A 157 3.49 2.55 5.60
CA CYS A 157 4.75 3.26 5.54
C CYS A 157 4.60 4.55 4.73
N ARG A 158 5.49 5.50 4.97
CA ARG A 158 5.43 6.84 4.41
C ARG A 158 6.76 7.22 3.78
N ARG A 159 6.73 7.86 2.62
CA ARG A 159 7.86 8.64 2.11
C ARG A 159 7.51 10.13 2.21
N ARG A 160 8.27 10.85 3.00
CA ARG A 160 8.04 12.27 3.22
C ARG A 160 8.44 13.07 1.99
N ALA A 161 7.71 14.14 1.69
CA ALA A 161 8.03 15.05 0.59
C ALA A 161 9.48 15.57 0.73
N GLY A 162 10.26 15.44 -0.34
CA GLY A 162 11.67 15.80 -0.36
C GLY A 162 12.64 14.72 0.16
N ASN A 163 12.14 13.59 0.67
CA ASN A 163 12.99 12.46 1.07
C ASN A 163 13.11 11.43 -0.06
N ASP A 164 14.29 10.81 -0.15
CA ASP A 164 14.54 9.71 -1.08
C ASP A 164 14.25 8.32 -0.50
N TYR A 165 13.87 8.25 0.77
CA TYR A 165 13.66 7.00 1.49
C TYR A 165 12.30 6.98 2.18
N TRP A 166 11.70 5.79 2.22
CA TRP A 166 10.51 5.52 2.99
C TRP A 166 10.85 5.41 4.48
N ASP A 167 9.98 5.91 5.34
CA ASP A 167 10.07 5.69 6.79
C ASP A 167 9.94 4.19 7.11
N MET A 168 10.34 3.79 8.32
CA MET A 168 10.12 2.41 8.76
C MET A 168 8.63 2.08 8.77
N PRO A 169 8.25 0.88 8.33
CA PRO A 169 6.87 0.44 8.39
C PRO A 169 6.35 0.34 9.83
N GLU A 170 5.07 0.54 10.00
CA GLU A 170 4.38 0.42 11.29
C GLU A 170 2.99 -0.20 11.14
N LEU A 171 2.49 -0.80 12.22
CA LEU A 171 1.13 -1.31 12.25
C LEU A 171 0.11 -0.19 12.10
N LEU A 172 -0.92 -0.44 11.28
CA LEU A 172 -2.04 0.47 11.11
C LEU A 172 -3.29 -0.08 11.80
N PHE A 173 -3.86 -1.15 11.28
CA PHE A 173 -5.08 -1.77 11.80
C PHE A 173 -4.93 -3.29 11.90
N ASP A 174 -5.61 -3.86 12.90
CA ASP A 174 -5.75 -5.29 13.08
C ASP A 174 -7.18 -5.60 13.56
N THR A 175 -7.95 -6.29 12.76
CA THR A 175 -9.33 -6.66 13.10
C THR A 175 -9.35 -7.92 13.94
N LYS A 176 -9.87 -7.85 15.15
CA LYS A 176 -9.96 -9.00 16.05
C LYS A 176 -10.73 -10.16 15.43
N GLY A 177 -10.04 -11.30 15.25
CA GLY A 177 -10.62 -12.50 14.66
C GLY A 177 -10.98 -12.37 13.18
N GLY A 178 -10.62 -11.25 12.57
CA GLY A 178 -10.75 -10.99 11.15
C GLY A 178 -9.43 -11.19 10.43
N ASN A 179 -9.50 -11.16 9.12
CA ASN A 179 -8.34 -11.21 8.24
C ASN A 179 -8.29 -9.91 7.44
N ASP A 180 -7.23 -9.15 7.60
CA ASP A 180 -7.06 -7.85 6.98
C ASP A 180 -6.34 -7.96 5.65
N GLN A 181 -7.08 -7.94 4.55
CA GLN A 181 -6.54 -8.08 3.18
C GLN A 181 -7.01 -6.95 2.27
N SER A 182 -6.24 -6.72 1.21
CA SER A 182 -6.56 -5.78 0.13
C SER A 182 -6.83 -4.36 0.62
N ALA A 183 -5.85 -3.52 0.43
CA ALA A 183 -5.92 -2.09 0.69
C ALA A 183 -6.20 -1.32 -0.60
N LEU A 184 -6.97 -0.25 -0.49
CA LEU A 184 -7.16 0.76 -1.52
C LEU A 184 -7.13 2.13 -0.87
N LEU A 185 -6.32 3.04 -1.39
CA LEU A 185 -6.29 4.46 -1.03
C LEU A 185 -6.82 5.29 -2.20
N PHE A 186 -7.51 6.35 -1.86
CA PHE A 186 -8.01 7.32 -2.83
C PHE A 186 -7.97 8.73 -2.25
N ARG A 187 -7.25 9.62 -2.93
CA ARG A 187 -7.22 11.05 -2.59
C ARG A 187 -8.40 11.78 -3.23
N ASP A 188 -9.15 12.46 -2.39
CA ASP A 188 -10.33 13.25 -2.74
C ASP A 188 -10.14 14.70 -2.23
N GLY A 189 -9.40 15.48 -2.99
CA GLY A 189 -8.97 16.81 -2.57
C GLY A 189 -8.00 16.76 -1.38
N GLN A 190 -8.44 17.24 -0.22
CA GLN A 190 -7.66 17.16 1.03
C GLN A 190 -7.91 15.87 1.81
N ARG A 191 -9.00 15.17 1.50
CA ARG A 191 -9.36 13.91 2.16
C ARG A 191 -8.68 12.71 1.52
N ILE A 192 -8.22 11.81 2.35
CA ILE A 192 -7.72 10.51 1.93
C ILE A 192 -8.67 9.44 2.42
N TRP A 193 -9.23 8.69 1.49
CA TRP A 193 -10.03 7.51 1.77
C TRP A 193 -9.15 6.27 1.85
N PHE A 194 -9.43 5.42 2.83
CA PHE A 194 -8.89 4.05 2.92
C PHE A 194 -10.04 3.05 2.92
N PHE A 195 -9.97 2.12 1.98
CA PHE A 195 -10.88 0.98 1.89
C PHE A 195 -10.09 -0.29 2.14
N GLY A 196 -10.50 -1.06 3.15
CA GLY A 196 -9.85 -2.29 3.53
C GLY A 196 -10.81 -3.47 3.39
N GLY A 197 -10.34 -4.53 2.78
CA GLY A 197 -11.09 -5.79 2.63
C GLY A 197 -10.69 -6.83 3.67
N GLY A 198 -11.02 -8.07 3.37
CA GLY A 198 -10.66 -9.24 4.15
C GLY A 198 -11.85 -10.04 4.66
N ARG A 199 -11.55 -11.01 5.52
CA ARG A 199 -12.54 -11.89 6.14
C ARG A 199 -12.87 -11.44 7.55
N GLY A 200 -13.94 -11.99 8.12
CA GLY A 200 -14.40 -11.63 9.47
C GLY A 200 -15.25 -10.36 9.51
N MET A 201 -15.59 -9.83 8.34
CA MET A 201 -16.61 -8.80 8.19
C MET A 201 -18.00 -9.44 8.11
N THR A 202 -19.05 -8.63 8.27
CA THR A 202 -20.43 -9.10 8.12
C THR A 202 -20.95 -8.83 6.71
N ASP A 203 -22.06 -9.50 6.33
CA ASP A 203 -22.69 -9.25 5.03
C ASP A 203 -23.22 -7.80 4.89
N MET A 204 -23.46 -7.13 6.00
CA MET A 204 -23.89 -5.72 6.04
C MET A 204 -22.72 -4.72 6.18
N VAL A 205 -21.54 -5.19 6.57
CA VAL A 205 -20.29 -4.40 6.63
C VAL A 205 -19.18 -5.24 5.98
N PRO A 206 -19.21 -5.36 4.67
CA PRO A 206 -18.35 -6.30 3.96
C PRO A 206 -16.92 -5.80 3.74
N PHE A 207 -16.69 -4.51 3.91
CA PHE A 207 -15.40 -3.85 3.78
C PHE A 207 -15.30 -2.69 4.77
N ARG A 208 -14.08 -2.23 5.02
CA ARG A 208 -13.81 -1.09 5.89
C ARG A 208 -13.81 0.19 5.08
N VAL A 209 -14.37 1.24 5.65
CA VAL A 209 -14.33 2.60 5.09
C VAL A 209 -13.75 3.54 6.13
N CYS A 210 -12.58 4.08 5.86
CA CYS A 210 -11.95 5.08 6.71
C CYS A 210 -11.58 6.29 5.88
N TYR A 211 -11.46 7.45 6.52
CA TYR A 211 -10.89 8.63 5.89
C TYR A 211 -9.99 9.40 6.86
N SER A 212 -9.05 10.12 6.29
CA SER A 212 -8.16 11.04 6.99
C SER A 212 -8.23 12.41 6.34
N ASP A 213 -8.32 13.46 7.17
CA ASP A 213 -8.28 14.86 6.74
C ASP A 213 -6.97 15.55 7.19
N ASP A 214 -6.01 14.77 7.75
CA ASP A 214 -4.75 15.22 8.31
C ASP A 214 -3.53 14.46 7.75
N ASN A 215 -3.56 14.15 6.47
CA ASN A 215 -2.48 13.45 5.75
C ASN A 215 -2.16 12.06 6.34
N GLY A 216 -3.16 11.31 6.78
CA GLY A 216 -3.00 9.94 7.25
C GLY A 216 -2.45 9.80 8.67
N VAL A 217 -2.47 10.87 9.47
CA VAL A 217 -2.09 10.83 10.90
C VAL A 217 -3.20 10.22 11.73
N SER A 218 -4.42 10.68 11.51
CA SER A 218 -5.61 10.11 12.15
C SER A 218 -6.62 9.63 11.12
N TRP A 219 -7.44 8.67 11.52
CA TRP A 219 -8.43 8.06 10.66
C TRP A 219 -9.80 8.05 11.33
N THR A 220 -10.81 8.52 10.60
CA THR A 220 -12.21 8.37 10.97
C THR A 220 -12.76 7.14 10.29
N TYR A 221 -13.35 6.24 11.05
CA TYR A 221 -13.99 5.04 10.53
C TYR A 221 -15.48 5.29 10.29
N ASN A 222 -15.93 5.06 9.04
CA ASN A 222 -17.34 5.00 8.70
C ASN A 222 -17.83 3.56 8.71
N VAL A 223 -18.97 3.31 9.34
CA VAL A 223 -19.66 2.03 9.18
C VAL A 223 -20.44 2.05 7.86
N PRO A 224 -20.01 1.31 6.82
CA PRO A 224 -20.73 1.33 5.54
C PRO A 224 -22.12 0.70 5.71
N ARG A 225 -23.14 1.43 5.30
CA ARG A 225 -24.52 0.92 5.29
C ARG A 225 -24.83 0.42 3.88
N LEU A 226 -25.32 -0.81 3.78
CA LEU A 226 -25.79 -1.37 2.52
C LEU A 226 -27.29 -1.34 2.48
N ASP A 227 -27.87 -1.13 1.30
CA ASP A 227 -29.30 -1.23 1.06
C ASP A 227 -29.81 -2.68 1.18
N LYS A 228 -28.92 -3.65 0.97
CA LYS A 228 -29.14 -5.08 1.14
C LYS A 228 -27.84 -5.78 1.52
N PRO A 229 -27.89 -6.95 2.17
CA PRO A 229 -26.70 -7.74 2.46
C PRO A 229 -25.91 -8.05 1.19
N ALA A 230 -24.59 -7.94 1.30
CA ALA A 230 -23.70 -8.35 0.22
C ALA A 230 -23.65 -9.89 0.16
N SER A 231 -23.97 -10.47 -0.98
CA SER A 231 -24.19 -11.92 -1.07
C SER A 231 -23.30 -12.66 -2.05
N ASP A 232 -22.64 -11.97 -2.98
CA ASP A 232 -22.01 -12.63 -4.12
C ASP A 232 -20.58 -12.15 -4.45
N TYR A 233 -19.90 -11.44 -3.55
CA TYR A 233 -18.58 -10.90 -3.82
C TYR A 233 -17.54 -11.33 -2.79
N THR A 234 -16.28 -11.11 -3.13
CA THR A 234 -15.16 -11.24 -2.22
C THR A 234 -14.84 -9.86 -1.64
N ALA A 235 -14.68 -9.72 -0.33
CA ALA A 235 -14.42 -8.44 0.34
C ALA A 235 -13.00 -7.91 0.00
N GLN A 236 -12.77 -7.56 -1.27
CA GLN A 236 -11.46 -7.15 -1.78
C GLN A 236 -11.60 -5.87 -2.63
N PRO A 237 -11.42 -4.68 -2.03
CA PRO A 237 -11.21 -3.46 -2.80
C PRO A 237 -9.93 -3.59 -3.64
N VAL A 238 -10.00 -3.14 -4.88
CA VAL A 238 -8.90 -3.29 -5.83
C VAL A 238 -8.68 -2.01 -6.63
N SER A 239 -7.46 -1.80 -7.04
CA SER A 239 -6.98 -0.84 -8.03
C SER A 239 -7.44 0.62 -7.90
N ASN A 240 -8.73 0.92 -8.04
CA ASN A 240 -9.22 2.27 -8.28
C ASN A 240 -10.43 2.65 -7.42
N ALA A 241 -10.49 3.94 -7.11
CA ALA A 241 -11.68 4.66 -6.71
C ALA A 241 -11.73 5.99 -7.48
N PHE A 242 -12.91 6.55 -7.67
CA PHE A 242 -13.11 7.81 -8.37
C PHE A 242 -14.43 8.46 -7.98
N ARG A 243 -14.60 9.74 -8.32
CA ARG A 243 -15.88 10.43 -8.25
C ARG A 243 -16.43 10.71 -9.64
N ASP A 244 -17.75 10.71 -9.75
CA ASP A 244 -18.43 11.28 -10.90
C ASP A 244 -18.63 12.80 -10.73
N PRO A 245 -19.10 13.52 -11.78
CA PRO A 245 -19.36 14.95 -11.70
C PRO A 245 -20.45 15.36 -10.70
N GLU A 246 -21.32 14.43 -10.31
CA GLU A 246 -22.36 14.63 -9.30
C GLU A 246 -21.80 14.47 -7.86
N GLY A 247 -20.54 14.07 -7.73
CA GLY A 247 -19.87 13.87 -6.46
C GLY A 247 -20.07 12.49 -5.85
N ASN A 248 -20.70 11.54 -6.55
CA ASN A 248 -20.79 10.17 -6.07
C ASN A 248 -19.41 9.51 -6.06
N LEU A 249 -19.14 8.76 -5.00
CA LEU A 249 -17.89 8.02 -4.81
C LEU A 249 -18.06 6.58 -5.27
N TYR A 250 -17.14 6.12 -6.11
CA TYR A 250 -17.11 4.75 -6.61
C TYR A 250 -15.84 4.05 -6.16
N ILE A 251 -15.96 2.76 -5.80
CA ILE A 251 -14.83 1.88 -5.54
C ILE A 251 -14.96 0.61 -6.38
N VAL A 252 -13.82 0.16 -6.93
CA VAL A 252 -13.74 -1.11 -7.64
C VAL A 252 -13.55 -2.23 -6.63
N MET A 253 -14.34 -3.29 -6.77
CA MET A 253 -14.34 -4.43 -5.87
C MET A 253 -14.39 -5.73 -6.67
N ASP A 254 -13.78 -6.79 -6.13
CA ASP A 254 -13.95 -8.14 -6.68
C ASP A 254 -15.37 -8.66 -6.42
N ALA A 255 -15.89 -9.43 -7.37
CA ALA A 255 -17.13 -10.17 -7.27
C ALA A 255 -16.90 -11.68 -7.33
N ALA A 256 -17.90 -12.46 -6.95
CA ALA A 256 -17.95 -13.90 -7.18
C ALA A 256 -17.80 -14.23 -8.69
N GLY A 257 -17.41 -15.45 -9.02
CA GLY A 257 -17.28 -15.86 -10.43
C GLY A 257 -16.08 -15.27 -11.17
N SER A 258 -15.04 -14.80 -10.45
CA SER A 258 -13.86 -14.16 -11.07
C SER A 258 -14.18 -12.88 -11.83
N GLN A 259 -15.03 -12.05 -11.30
CA GLN A 259 -15.51 -10.80 -11.85
C GLN A 259 -15.08 -9.62 -10.97
N SER A 260 -15.27 -8.40 -11.45
CA SER A 260 -15.18 -7.15 -10.69
C SER A 260 -16.45 -6.32 -10.89
N PHE A 261 -16.70 -5.41 -9.94
CA PHE A 261 -17.87 -4.53 -9.98
C PHE A 261 -17.60 -3.22 -9.25
N LEU A 262 -18.59 -2.35 -9.22
CA LEU A 262 -18.51 -1.05 -8.55
C LEU A 262 -19.53 -0.96 -7.41
N TRP A 263 -19.04 -0.54 -6.24
CA TRP A 263 -19.88 0.07 -5.22
C TRP A 263 -19.92 1.57 -5.44
N ARG A 264 -21.11 2.16 -5.22
CA ARG A 264 -21.33 3.60 -5.28
C ARG A 264 -21.84 4.12 -3.94
N SER A 265 -21.32 5.26 -3.51
CA SER A 265 -21.84 6.05 -2.39
C SER A 265 -22.19 7.46 -2.88
N SER A 266 -23.39 7.93 -2.53
CA SER A 266 -23.86 9.29 -2.81
C SER A 266 -23.87 10.20 -1.58
N ASP A 267 -23.40 9.71 -0.43
CA ASP A 267 -23.42 10.37 0.87
C ASP A 267 -22.07 10.34 1.58
N ASN A 268 -20.99 10.46 0.80
CA ASN A 268 -19.61 10.49 1.32
C ASN A 268 -19.24 9.26 2.15
N GLY A 269 -19.52 8.07 1.61
CA GLY A 269 -19.06 6.82 2.18
C GLY A 269 -19.89 6.27 3.33
N LEU A 270 -21.03 6.85 3.64
CA LEU A 270 -21.91 6.36 4.72
C LEU A 270 -22.80 5.21 4.24
N SER A 271 -23.38 5.34 3.06
CA SER A 271 -24.14 4.24 2.45
C SER A 271 -23.59 3.86 1.08
N TRP A 272 -23.79 2.58 0.73
CA TRP A 272 -23.21 2.00 -0.47
C TRP A 272 -24.23 1.15 -1.22
N HIS A 273 -24.20 1.30 -2.53
CA HIS A 273 -25.06 0.62 -3.46
C HIS A 273 -24.21 -0.15 -4.49
N ASP A 274 -24.52 -1.43 -4.67
CA ASP A 274 -23.96 -2.26 -5.75
C ASP A 274 -24.56 -1.81 -7.08
N MET A 275 -23.74 -1.36 -8.02
CA MET A 275 -24.17 -0.88 -9.33
C MET A 275 -24.84 -1.96 -10.19
N GLY A 276 -24.64 -3.24 -9.87
CA GLY A 276 -25.29 -4.37 -10.53
C GLY A 276 -24.49 -5.00 -11.66
N GLY A 277 -23.75 -4.23 -12.43
CA GLY A 277 -22.93 -4.73 -13.54
C GLY A 277 -21.70 -5.52 -13.06
N ARG A 278 -21.27 -6.50 -13.85
CA ARG A 278 -20.08 -7.32 -13.60
C ARG A 278 -19.19 -7.34 -14.82
N THR A 279 -17.87 -7.15 -14.62
CA THR A 279 -16.88 -7.32 -15.69
C THR A 279 -16.55 -8.79 -15.89
N ASP A 280 -15.91 -9.12 -16.99
CA ASP A 280 -15.49 -10.49 -17.31
C ASP A 280 -14.14 -10.88 -16.68
N ALA A 281 -13.62 -10.08 -15.75
CA ALA A 281 -12.33 -10.35 -15.10
C ALA A 281 -12.30 -9.91 -13.63
N ARG A 282 -11.54 -10.65 -12.83
CA ARG A 282 -11.24 -10.36 -11.44
C ARG A 282 -10.03 -9.42 -11.34
N HIS A 283 -9.97 -8.60 -10.27
CA HIS A 283 -8.92 -7.61 -10.03
C HIS A 283 -8.77 -6.62 -11.19
N SER A 284 -9.89 -6.25 -11.80
CA SER A 284 -9.89 -5.30 -12.90
C SER A 284 -9.47 -3.91 -12.43
N SER A 285 -8.77 -3.21 -13.32
CA SER A 285 -8.54 -1.78 -13.17
C SER A 285 -9.56 -1.02 -14.00
N ILE A 286 -10.34 -0.15 -13.36
CA ILE A 286 -11.47 0.57 -13.97
C ILE A 286 -11.26 2.06 -13.84
N VAL A 287 -11.37 2.80 -14.94
CA VAL A 287 -11.25 4.26 -14.95
C VAL A 287 -12.37 4.90 -15.78
N PRO A 288 -12.83 6.13 -15.40
CA PRO A 288 -13.73 6.92 -16.24
C PRO A 288 -13.00 7.40 -17.50
N LEU A 289 -13.68 7.31 -18.63
CA LEU A 289 -13.23 7.86 -19.91
C LEU A 289 -13.81 9.27 -20.17
N ASP A 290 -14.96 9.55 -19.60
CA ASP A 290 -15.66 10.82 -19.71
C ASP A 290 -16.51 11.10 -18.45
N ASP A 291 -17.19 12.25 -18.45
CA ASP A 291 -18.09 12.68 -17.36
C ASP A 291 -19.54 12.18 -17.55
N LYS A 292 -19.78 11.22 -18.46
CA LYS A 292 -21.11 10.72 -18.82
C LYS A 292 -21.36 9.27 -18.42
N GLY A 293 -20.39 8.65 -17.76
CA GLY A 293 -20.50 7.28 -17.29
C GLY A 293 -19.84 6.24 -18.17
N THR A 294 -19.07 6.67 -19.17
CA THR A 294 -18.26 5.75 -19.96
C THR A 294 -17.05 5.31 -19.13
N LEU A 295 -16.94 4.02 -18.86
CA LEU A 295 -15.84 3.41 -18.11
C LEU A 295 -15.10 2.41 -18.99
N LEU A 296 -13.77 2.37 -18.81
CA LEU A 296 -12.91 1.33 -19.36
C LEU A 296 -12.44 0.41 -18.22
N SER A 297 -12.64 -0.88 -18.38
CA SER A 297 -12.11 -1.93 -17.53
C SER A 297 -11.03 -2.71 -18.27
N ILE A 298 -9.84 -2.83 -17.67
CA ILE A 298 -8.80 -3.78 -18.08
C ILE A 298 -8.77 -4.88 -17.04
N GLY A 299 -8.98 -6.11 -17.46
CA GLY A 299 -9.10 -7.26 -16.60
C GLY A 299 -7.83 -7.58 -15.82
N GLY A 300 -8.03 -8.22 -14.69
CA GLY A 300 -6.97 -8.65 -13.78
C GLY A 300 -6.47 -10.06 -14.07
N LYS A 301 -6.39 -10.87 -13.03
CA LYS A 301 -5.73 -12.17 -13.07
C LYS A 301 -6.63 -13.33 -13.48
N ASN A 302 -5.98 -14.37 -14.02
CA ASN A 302 -6.56 -15.69 -14.32
C ASN A 302 -7.74 -15.68 -15.31
N ASN A 303 -7.84 -14.65 -16.12
CA ASN A 303 -8.83 -14.52 -17.16
C ASN A 303 -8.13 -14.45 -18.52
N ASP A 304 -8.81 -14.94 -19.54
CA ASP A 304 -8.32 -14.99 -20.91
C ASP A 304 -9.47 -14.72 -21.87
N CYS A 305 -9.26 -13.80 -22.78
CA CYS A 305 -10.16 -13.47 -23.87
C CYS A 305 -9.40 -13.58 -25.17
N GLU A 306 -9.48 -14.75 -25.82
CA GLU A 306 -8.80 -15.02 -27.10
C GLU A 306 -7.28 -14.79 -27.06
N GLY A 307 -6.62 -15.15 -25.94
CA GLY A 307 -5.19 -14.98 -25.73
C GLY A 307 -4.77 -13.63 -25.16
N TRP A 308 -5.73 -12.75 -24.87
CA TRP A 308 -5.51 -11.44 -24.28
C TRP A 308 -6.23 -11.30 -22.94
N ASN A 309 -5.81 -10.34 -22.15
CA ASN A 309 -6.52 -9.95 -20.95
C ASN A 309 -7.87 -9.30 -21.32
N PRO A 310 -9.01 -9.66 -20.68
CA PRO A 310 -10.31 -9.11 -21.04
C PRO A 310 -10.39 -7.59 -20.87
N GLN A 311 -11.07 -6.94 -21.80
CA GLN A 311 -11.43 -5.52 -21.74
C GLN A 311 -12.95 -5.38 -21.86
N ASN A 312 -13.56 -4.57 -20.94
CA ASN A 312 -14.98 -4.26 -20.99
C ASN A 312 -15.20 -2.74 -21.02
N ILE A 313 -16.29 -2.31 -21.63
CA ILE A 313 -16.77 -0.94 -21.64
C ILE A 313 -18.14 -0.90 -20.93
N SER A 314 -18.35 0.14 -20.14
CA SER A 314 -19.66 0.53 -19.59
C SER A 314 -20.01 1.92 -20.10
N HIS A 315 -21.31 2.24 -20.22
CA HIS A 315 -21.81 3.56 -20.58
C HIS A 315 -22.76 4.15 -19.53
N ASP A 316 -22.85 3.53 -18.35
CA ASP A 316 -23.80 3.84 -17.31
C ASP A 316 -23.21 3.70 -15.89
N TRP A 317 -21.94 4.13 -15.74
CA TRP A 317 -21.21 4.10 -14.46
C TRP A 317 -21.09 2.68 -13.89
N GLY A 318 -21.04 1.65 -14.75
CA GLY A 318 -20.86 0.26 -14.32
C GLY A 318 -22.15 -0.46 -13.92
N ALA A 319 -23.32 0.11 -14.19
CA ALA A 319 -24.59 -0.60 -14.01
C ALA A 319 -24.74 -1.76 -15.00
N THR A 320 -24.20 -1.59 -16.21
CA THR A 320 -24.06 -2.66 -17.20
C THR A 320 -22.70 -2.61 -17.89
N TRP A 321 -22.26 -3.73 -18.42
CA TRP A 321 -21.01 -3.85 -19.17
C TRP A 321 -21.24 -4.53 -20.50
N GLU A 322 -20.61 -4.02 -21.54
CA GLU A 322 -20.52 -4.74 -22.82
C GLU A 322 -19.74 -6.05 -22.61
N LYS A 323 -20.01 -7.04 -23.45
CA LYS A 323 -19.24 -8.28 -23.47
C LYS A 323 -17.74 -7.98 -23.65
N ALA A 324 -16.90 -8.70 -22.92
CA ALA A 324 -15.46 -8.54 -23.04
C ALA A 324 -14.96 -8.74 -24.47
N THR A 325 -14.01 -7.90 -24.82
CA THR A 325 -13.22 -8.02 -26.03
C THR A 325 -11.75 -8.31 -25.66
N PRO A 326 -10.95 -8.87 -26.57
CA PRO A 326 -9.51 -8.98 -26.38
C PRO A 326 -8.91 -7.59 -26.06
N GLY A 327 -8.22 -7.50 -24.94
CA GLY A 327 -7.58 -6.26 -24.50
C GLY A 327 -6.19 -6.07 -25.10
N VAL A 328 -5.35 -5.31 -24.41
CA VAL A 328 -4.06 -4.83 -24.95
C VAL A 328 -2.84 -5.44 -24.27
N ILE A 329 -3.05 -6.28 -23.27
CA ILE A 329 -2.00 -6.96 -22.52
C ILE A 329 -2.27 -8.47 -22.49
N PRO A 330 -1.21 -9.29 -22.36
CA PRO A 330 -1.38 -10.74 -22.20
C PRO A 330 -2.14 -11.10 -20.93
N PRO A 331 -2.72 -12.31 -20.85
CA PRO A 331 -3.38 -12.78 -19.64
C PRO A 331 -2.41 -12.83 -18.46
N LEU A 332 -2.88 -12.37 -17.31
CA LEU A 332 -2.09 -12.31 -16.07
C LEU A 332 -2.31 -13.54 -15.19
N GLY A 333 -1.28 -13.88 -14.42
CA GLY A 333 -1.29 -15.01 -13.49
C GLY A 333 -1.81 -14.67 -12.09
N THR A 334 -1.75 -15.67 -11.24
CA THR A 334 -1.98 -15.48 -9.79
C THR A 334 -0.94 -14.52 -9.20
N ALA A 335 -1.38 -13.63 -8.32
CA ALA A 335 -0.58 -12.59 -7.68
C ALA A 335 -0.08 -11.50 -8.65
N GLN A 336 -0.76 -11.32 -9.77
CA GLN A 336 -0.54 -10.26 -10.74
C GLN A 336 -1.86 -9.53 -11.01
N ARG A 337 -1.82 -8.23 -11.18
CA ARG A 337 -2.93 -7.40 -11.65
C ARG A 337 -2.39 -6.17 -12.37
N PRO A 338 -3.13 -5.60 -13.33
CA PRO A 338 -2.78 -4.31 -13.88
C PRO A 338 -3.27 -3.20 -12.96
N ASN A 339 -2.71 -2.01 -13.10
CA ASN A 339 -3.33 -0.80 -12.60
C ASN A 339 -3.27 0.30 -13.66
N MET A 340 -4.40 0.93 -13.90
CA MET A 340 -4.59 2.00 -14.87
C MET A 340 -5.08 3.25 -14.17
N ILE A 341 -4.55 4.40 -14.53
CA ILE A 341 -4.97 5.72 -14.06
C ILE A 341 -5.10 6.69 -15.22
N ARG A 342 -5.85 7.78 -15.01
CA ARG A 342 -5.80 8.95 -15.88
C ARG A 342 -4.76 9.93 -15.34
N LEU A 343 -3.83 10.32 -16.18
CA LEU A 343 -2.79 11.31 -15.87
C LEU A 343 -3.34 12.74 -15.93
N GLN A 344 -2.63 13.68 -15.32
CA GLN A 344 -2.94 15.13 -15.39
C GLN A 344 -2.93 15.67 -16.83
N SER A 345 -2.15 15.05 -17.72
CA SER A 345 -2.16 15.34 -19.16
C SER A 345 -3.45 14.92 -19.88
N GLY A 346 -4.31 14.14 -19.21
CA GLY A 346 -5.51 13.52 -19.80
C GLY A 346 -5.23 12.15 -20.43
N ASN A 347 -3.98 11.73 -20.58
CA ASN A 347 -3.63 10.41 -21.08
C ASN A 347 -4.01 9.31 -20.08
N LEU A 348 -4.22 8.08 -20.56
CA LEU A 348 -4.30 6.91 -19.70
C LEU A 348 -2.91 6.29 -19.54
N LEU A 349 -2.55 5.93 -18.32
CA LEU A 349 -1.37 5.12 -18.02
C LEU A 349 -1.81 3.77 -17.49
N LEU A 350 -1.27 2.70 -18.03
CA LEU A 350 -1.46 1.30 -17.62
C LEU A 350 -0.12 0.71 -17.21
N VAL A 351 -0.04 0.07 -16.05
CA VAL A 351 1.15 -0.64 -15.58
C VAL A 351 0.81 -2.09 -15.32
N THR A 352 1.66 -3.00 -15.77
CA THR A 352 1.42 -4.43 -15.67
C THR A 352 2.69 -5.27 -15.92
N ASP A 353 2.60 -6.54 -15.61
CA ASP A 353 3.54 -7.55 -16.11
C ASP A 353 3.31 -7.82 -17.60
N SER A 354 4.34 -8.28 -18.30
CA SER A 354 4.27 -8.48 -19.74
C SER A 354 3.48 -9.72 -20.16
N TYR A 355 3.52 -10.79 -19.36
CA TYR A 355 2.73 -12.01 -19.61
C TYR A 355 2.76 -12.99 -18.42
N GLN A 356 1.96 -14.04 -18.52
CA GLN A 356 1.81 -15.00 -17.43
C GLN A 356 2.98 -16.00 -17.36
N HIS A 357 3.93 -15.75 -16.48
CA HIS A 357 5.14 -16.57 -16.34
C HIS A 357 4.88 -17.98 -15.82
N LYS A 358 3.89 -18.17 -14.96
CA LYS A 358 3.61 -19.48 -14.34
C LYS A 358 3.24 -20.58 -15.35
N LYS A 359 2.54 -20.22 -16.41
CA LYS A 359 2.10 -21.15 -17.43
C LYS A 359 3.02 -21.22 -18.63
N LYS A 360 4.09 -20.44 -18.66
CA LYS A 360 5.01 -20.31 -19.80
C LYS A 360 4.24 -20.09 -21.12
N ILE A 361 3.22 -19.26 -21.08
CA ILE A 361 2.41 -18.93 -22.25
C ILE A 361 3.23 -18.00 -23.13
N ALA A 362 3.30 -18.29 -24.42
CA ALA A 362 3.91 -17.38 -25.37
C ALA A 362 3.10 -16.09 -25.47
N PRO A 363 3.76 -14.93 -25.62
CA PRO A 363 3.06 -13.67 -25.85
C PRO A 363 2.10 -13.77 -27.03
N PRO A 364 0.94 -13.09 -26.99
CA PRO A 364 0.02 -13.05 -28.11
C PRO A 364 0.67 -12.51 -29.37
N ALA A 365 0.14 -12.89 -30.54
CA ALA A 365 0.62 -12.39 -31.81
C ALA A 365 0.56 -10.85 -31.86
N GLY A 366 1.66 -10.21 -32.24
CA GLY A 366 1.78 -8.75 -32.26
C GLY A 366 2.26 -8.11 -30.94
N TRP A 367 2.42 -8.87 -29.85
CA TRP A 367 3.09 -8.39 -28.65
C TRP A 367 4.60 -8.27 -28.88
N LYS A 368 5.15 -7.06 -28.73
CA LYS A 368 6.55 -6.77 -29.08
C LYS A 368 7.50 -6.75 -27.87
N MET A 369 6.94 -6.78 -26.68
CA MET A 369 7.71 -6.77 -25.43
C MET A 369 8.13 -8.20 -25.05
N GLY A 370 9.24 -8.32 -24.33
CA GLY A 370 9.73 -9.59 -23.80
C GLY A 370 9.14 -9.94 -22.42
N ASN A 371 9.99 -10.30 -21.49
CA ASN A 371 9.65 -10.64 -20.10
C ASN A 371 9.66 -9.45 -19.14
N GLU A 372 9.75 -8.25 -19.64
CA GLU A 372 9.82 -7.04 -18.84
C GLU A 372 8.45 -6.69 -18.26
N CYS A 373 8.42 -6.09 -17.07
CA CYS A 373 7.26 -5.31 -16.65
C CYS A 373 7.16 -4.07 -17.54
N VAL A 374 5.95 -3.64 -17.82
CA VAL A 374 5.71 -2.56 -18.78
C VAL A 374 4.77 -1.50 -18.21
N CYS A 375 4.98 -0.28 -18.69
CA CYS A 375 3.95 0.75 -18.65
C CYS A 375 3.50 1.07 -20.08
N GLY A 376 2.21 1.34 -20.25
CA GLY A 376 1.61 1.74 -21.51
C GLY A 376 0.90 3.07 -21.35
N VAL A 377 1.01 3.94 -22.35
CA VAL A 377 0.28 5.21 -22.41
C VAL A 377 -0.65 5.23 -23.61
N SER A 378 -1.89 5.64 -23.40
CA SER A 378 -2.89 5.88 -24.42
C SER A 378 -3.28 7.37 -24.43
N LYS A 379 -3.26 7.98 -25.62
CA LYS A 379 -3.68 9.38 -25.86
C LYS A 379 -5.11 9.50 -26.40
N ASP A 380 -5.78 8.38 -26.59
CA ASP A 380 -7.08 8.28 -27.30
C ASP A 380 -8.12 7.46 -26.50
N ASN A 381 -8.06 7.58 -25.17
CA ASN A 381 -8.98 6.89 -24.26
C ASN A 381 -8.97 5.36 -24.39
N GLY A 382 -7.79 4.78 -24.49
CA GLY A 382 -7.59 3.33 -24.47
C GLY A 382 -7.77 2.64 -25.83
N LYS A 383 -7.95 3.38 -26.93
CA LYS A 383 -8.09 2.79 -28.27
C LYS A 383 -6.76 2.29 -28.82
N THR A 384 -5.69 3.08 -28.61
CA THR A 384 -4.32 2.68 -28.97
C THR A 384 -3.36 2.92 -27.81
N TRP A 385 -2.30 2.11 -27.75
CA TRP A 385 -1.32 2.14 -26.67
C TRP A 385 0.11 2.11 -27.20
N THR A 386 0.96 2.91 -26.58
CA THR A 386 2.41 2.80 -26.71
C THR A 386 2.94 2.20 -25.41
N PHE A 387 3.80 1.17 -25.50
CA PHE A 387 4.37 0.51 -24.33
C PHE A 387 5.87 0.79 -24.20
N LYS A 388 6.34 0.87 -22.95
CA LYS A 388 7.75 0.98 -22.60
C LYS A 388 8.06 0.03 -21.44
N ALA A 389 9.24 -0.61 -21.48
CA ALA A 389 9.72 -1.44 -20.39
C ALA A 389 9.99 -0.60 -19.12
N LEU A 390 9.78 -1.21 -17.96
CA LEU A 390 10.10 -0.65 -16.64
C LEU A 390 11.42 -1.23 -16.15
N PRO A 391 12.54 -0.50 -16.25
CA PRO A 391 13.83 -0.97 -15.78
C PRO A 391 13.84 -1.12 -14.25
N GLY A 392 14.75 -1.97 -13.73
CA GLY A 392 14.96 -2.14 -12.29
C GLY A 392 13.92 -2.98 -11.56
N THR A 393 12.87 -3.49 -12.25
CA THR A 393 11.92 -4.40 -11.63
C THR A 393 12.57 -5.75 -11.29
N LEU A 394 12.16 -6.33 -10.16
CA LEU A 394 12.71 -7.56 -9.61
C LEU A 394 11.77 -8.75 -9.81
N PRO A 395 12.29 -9.98 -9.80
CA PRO A 395 11.46 -11.17 -9.73
C PRO A 395 10.54 -11.14 -8.50
N GLN A 396 9.33 -11.64 -8.67
CA GLN A 396 8.43 -11.83 -7.55
C GLN A 396 8.97 -12.94 -6.64
N HIS A 397 9.08 -12.64 -5.35
CA HIS A 397 9.63 -13.54 -4.37
C HIS A 397 8.98 -14.94 -4.40
N HIS A 398 9.77 -16.00 -4.52
CA HIS A 398 9.39 -17.42 -4.59
C HIS A 398 8.35 -17.82 -5.65
N ARG A 399 7.77 -16.88 -6.38
CA ARG A 399 6.63 -17.17 -7.23
C ARG A 399 6.96 -17.19 -8.71
N VAL A 400 7.82 -16.29 -9.15
CA VAL A 400 8.24 -16.20 -10.56
C VAL A 400 9.73 -15.87 -10.65
N ALA A 401 10.38 -16.43 -11.68
CA ALA A 401 11.81 -16.19 -11.93
C ALA A 401 12.07 -14.93 -12.77
N HIS A 402 11.01 -14.26 -13.22
CA HIS A 402 11.07 -13.09 -14.07
C HIS A 402 10.67 -11.82 -13.31
N PRO A 403 11.06 -10.63 -13.80
CA PRO A 403 10.57 -9.37 -13.25
C PRO A 403 9.05 -9.35 -13.14
N SER A 404 8.52 -8.83 -12.04
CA SER A 404 7.09 -8.70 -11.80
C SER A 404 6.80 -7.46 -10.96
N VAL A 405 5.72 -6.77 -11.25
CA VAL A 405 5.19 -5.70 -10.38
C VAL A 405 4.13 -6.21 -9.40
N GLY A 406 3.73 -7.47 -9.53
CA GLY A 406 2.78 -8.11 -8.65
C GLY A 406 1.37 -7.50 -8.71
N TYR A 407 0.80 -7.20 -7.57
CA TYR A 407 -0.43 -6.41 -7.45
C TYR A 407 -0.08 -4.93 -7.40
N VAL A 408 0.31 -4.41 -8.54
CA VAL A 408 0.81 -3.05 -8.70
C VAL A 408 -0.24 -2.00 -8.32
N THR A 409 0.23 -0.88 -7.78
CA THR A 409 -0.55 0.33 -7.61
C THR A 409 0.20 1.52 -8.20
N VAL A 410 -0.52 2.36 -8.94
CA VAL A 410 0.02 3.53 -9.63
C VAL A 410 -0.73 4.77 -9.19
N ARG A 411 -0.02 5.87 -8.92
CA ARG A 411 -0.58 7.19 -8.63
C ARG A 411 0.26 8.28 -9.29
N GLN A 412 -0.35 9.42 -9.50
CA GLN A 412 0.35 10.63 -9.93
C GLN A 412 0.23 11.71 -8.86
N SER A 413 1.35 12.28 -8.45
CA SER A 413 1.41 13.36 -7.45
C SER A 413 1.23 14.74 -8.07
N ASP A 414 1.00 15.77 -7.23
CA ASP A 414 0.72 17.14 -7.66
C ASP A 414 1.90 17.80 -8.41
N ASN A 415 3.12 17.28 -8.20
CA ASN A 415 4.32 17.69 -8.95
C ASN A 415 4.44 17.02 -10.33
N GLY A 416 3.44 16.21 -10.73
CA GLY A 416 3.41 15.53 -12.02
C GLY A 416 4.19 14.22 -12.09
N MET A 417 4.90 13.83 -11.02
CA MET A 417 5.58 12.54 -10.98
C MET A 417 4.60 11.39 -10.89
N ILE A 418 4.91 10.29 -11.55
CA ILE A 418 4.16 9.04 -11.55
C ILE A 418 4.87 8.07 -10.62
N HIS A 419 4.13 7.47 -9.70
CA HIS A 419 4.65 6.55 -8.69
C HIS A 419 4.02 5.19 -8.86
N ILE A 420 4.85 4.17 -9.00
CA ILE A 420 4.46 2.76 -9.05
C ILE A 420 4.95 2.10 -7.78
N LEU A 421 4.05 1.41 -7.06
CA LEU A 421 4.44 0.55 -5.94
C LEU A 421 4.27 -0.90 -6.34
N THR A 422 5.36 -1.68 -6.29
CA THR A 422 5.33 -3.12 -6.54
C THR A 422 4.95 -3.88 -5.28
N THR A 423 4.38 -5.07 -5.44
CA THR A 423 3.98 -5.92 -4.31
C THR A 423 4.41 -7.36 -4.50
N THR A 424 4.44 -8.13 -3.40
CA THR A 424 4.94 -9.51 -3.36
C THR A 424 6.38 -9.68 -3.82
N ASN A 425 7.03 -8.61 -4.18
CA ASN A 425 8.46 -8.55 -4.42
C ASN A 425 9.17 -8.32 -3.08
N TYR A 426 10.42 -8.69 -3.05
CA TYR A 426 11.25 -8.40 -1.92
C TYR A 426 12.62 -7.92 -2.42
N PRO A 427 13.01 -6.71 -2.13
CA PRO A 427 12.26 -5.66 -1.43
C PRO A 427 11.05 -5.17 -2.23
N GLY A 428 10.07 -4.56 -1.53
CA GLY A 428 9.03 -3.77 -2.20
C GLY A 428 9.65 -2.52 -2.80
N LEU A 429 9.34 -2.22 -4.05
CA LEU A 429 9.94 -1.12 -4.79
C LEU A 429 8.91 -0.01 -5.05
N GLU A 430 9.38 1.23 -4.94
CA GLU A 430 8.76 2.38 -5.58
C GLU A 430 9.54 2.71 -6.85
N ILE A 431 8.83 2.87 -7.96
CA ILE A 431 9.38 3.38 -9.22
C ILE A 431 8.74 4.75 -9.45
N GLU A 432 9.55 5.80 -9.54
CA GLU A 432 9.11 7.17 -9.78
C GLU A 432 9.64 7.65 -11.12
N PHE A 433 8.75 8.20 -11.96
CA PHE A 433 9.12 8.75 -13.25
C PHE A 433 8.13 9.84 -13.72
N ASN A 434 8.47 10.54 -14.80
CA ASN A 434 7.60 11.52 -15.45
C ASN A 434 7.23 11.12 -16.89
N GLU A 435 6.25 11.80 -17.49
CA GLU A 435 5.86 11.53 -18.88
C GLU A 435 7.01 11.82 -19.87
N ALA A 436 7.92 12.76 -19.56
CA ALA A 436 9.09 13.02 -20.41
C ALA A 436 9.99 11.79 -20.54
N TRP A 437 10.21 11.06 -19.43
CA TRP A 437 10.93 9.79 -19.49
C TRP A 437 10.19 8.74 -20.35
N PHE A 438 8.88 8.65 -20.19
CA PHE A 438 8.10 7.69 -20.97
C PHE A 438 8.27 7.91 -22.49
N TRP A 439 8.32 9.16 -22.94
CA TRP A 439 8.45 9.52 -24.35
C TRP A 439 9.91 9.66 -24.81
N SER A 440 10.89 9.60 -23.93
CA SER A 440 12.31 9.63 -24.29
C SER A 440 12.75 8.32 -24.97
N ALA A 441 13.86 8.37 -25.68
CA ALA A 441 14.55 7.17 -26.09
C ALA A 441 15.03 6.38 -24.87
N GLU A 442 15.12 5.06 -24.97
CA GLU A 442 15.71 4.24 -23.92
C GLU A 442 17.16 4.69 -23.73
N GLY A 443 17.48 5.21 -22.55
CA GLY A 443 18.82 5.56 -22.12
C GLY A 443 19.16 4.77 -20.86
N ASP A 444 20.45 4.59 -20.61
CA ASP A 444 20.94 3.98 -19.39
C ASP A 444 20.35 4.71 -18.17
N LEU A 445 19.82 3.94 -17.23
CA LEU A 445 19.48 4.44 -15.91
C LEU A 445 20.81 4.80 -15.21
N THR A 446 21.19 6.04 -15.29
CA THR A 446 22.25 6.52 -14.41
C THR A 446 21.64 6.63 -13.02
N ALA A 447 22.04 5.73 -12.15
CA ALA A 447 21.73 5.76 -10.73
C ALA A 447 22.47 6.89 -10.04
N ASP A 448 22.52 8.05 -10.62
CA ASP A 448 23.22 9.16 -10.03
C ASP A 448 22.26 10.02 -9.25
N THR A 449 22.67 10.25 -8.09
CA THR A 449 22.33 11.31 -7.16
C THR A 449 21.36 10.89 -6.07
N PHE A 450 21.94 10.31 -5.04
CA PHE A 450 21.43 10.61 -3.72
C PHE A 450 21.72 12.09 -3.42
N ALA A 451 20.72 12.93 -3.55
CA ALA A 451 20.69 14.23 -2.90
C ALA A 451 20.89 14.04 -1.38
N PRO A 452 21.26 15.08 -0.62
CA PRO A 452 21.51 14.95 0.81
C PRO A 452 20.36 14.22 1.48
N TYR A 453 20.67 13.10 2.12
CA TYR A 453 19.70 12.20 2.71
C TYR A 453 18.94 12.89 3.84
N ASN A 454 17.66 13.10 3.66
CA ASN A 454 16.74 13.52 4.70
C ASN A 454 15.80 12.35 5.02
N LEU A 455 16.27 11.47 5.89
CA LEU A 455 15.56 10.22 6.22
C LEU A 455 14.49 10.40 7.29
N GLY A 456 14.33 11.60 7.83
CA GLY A 456 13.36 11.85 8.90
C GLY A 456 13.90 11.52 10.30
N GLU A 457 12.99 11.35 11.24
CA GLU A 457 13.30 11.19 12.66
C GLU A 457 13.92 9.82 12.97
N GLY A 458 14.84 9.79 13.93
CA GLY A 458 15.55 8.58 14.34
C GLY A 458 16.76 8.21 13.47
N TRP A 459 16.97 8.88 12.36
CA TRP A 459 18.09 8.62 11.47
C TRP A 459 19.25 9.58 11.68
N THR A 460 20.45 9.03 11.70
CA THR A 460 21.71 9.79 11.58
C THR A 460 22.44 9.31 10.33
N VAL A 461 22.83 10.24 9.45
CA VAL A 461 23.39 9.91 8.14
C VAL A 461 24.85 10.34 8.05
N ASP A 462 25.69 9.44 7.58
CA ASP A 462 27.04 9.75 7.11
C ASP A 462 27.07 9.68 5.58
N THR A 463 27.09 10.84 4.96
CA THR A 463 27.10 10.97 3.49
C THR A 463 28.43 10.54 2.88
N ALA A 464 29.52 10.54 3.63
CA ALA A 464 30.84 10.15 3.12
C ALA A 464 30.99 8.64 2.98
N SER A 465 30.44 7.88 3.93
CA SER A 465 30.43 6.41 3.91
C SER A 465 29.18 5.81 3.29
N HIS A 466 28.18 6.65 2.95
CA HIS A 466 26.85 6.21 2.49
C HIS A 466 26.16 5.25 3.46
N THR A 467 26.31 5.50 4.74
CA THR A 467 25.68 4.74 5.80
C THR A 467 24.71 5.61 6.59
N ALA A 468 23.70 4.97 7.14
CA ALA A 468 22.77 5.61 8.06
C ALA A 468 22.55 4.72 9.27
N VAL A 469 22.31 5.33 10.41
CA VAL A 469 21.98 4.65 11.66
C VAL A 469 20.56 5.00 12.05
N TRP A 470 19.74 3.98 12.23
CA TRP A 470 18.41 4.10 12.82
C TRP A 470 18.51 3.88 14.31
N THR A 471 18.02 4.83 15.11
CA THR A 471 18.03 4.73 16.56
C THR A 471 16.61 4.73 17.10
N GLN A 472 16.31 3.78 17.94
CA GLN A 472 15.09 3.68 18.71
C GLN A 472 15.37 3.96 20.18
N TYR A 473 14.32 4.41 20.90
CA TYR A 473 14.45 4.79 22.30
C TYR A 473 13.39 4.11 23.16
N TRP A 474 13.76 3.78 24.38
CA TRP A 474 12.82 3.46 25.43
C TRP A 474 11.98 4.68 25.83
N SER A 475 10.85 4.47 26.47
CA SER A 475 9.99 5.57 26.95
C SER A 475 10.68 6.51 27.95
N ASN A 476 11.76 6.06 28.58
CA ASN A 476 12.59 6.87 29.49
C ASN A 476 13.68 7.68 28.77
N GLY A 477 13.74 7.64 27.44
CA GLY A 477 14.69 8.37 26.60
C GLY A 477 16.05 7.68 26.42
N GLN A 478 16.29 6.51 27.03
CA GLN A 478 17.49 5.72 26.77
C GLN A 478 17.38 5.02 25.43
N LYS A 479 18.53 4.75 24.79
CA LYS A 479 18.53 3.96 23.55
C LYS A 479 17.95 2.58 23.84
N HIS A 480 17.05 2.12 22.97
CA HIS A 480 16.54 0.76 22.93
C HIS A 480 17.35 -0.05 21.91
N MET A 481 17.54 0.51 20.74
CA MET A 481 18.16 -0.15 19.62
C MET A 481 18.86 0.84 18.72
N GLU A 482 19.93 0.37 18.09
CA GLU A 482 20.65 1.09 17.05
C GLU A 482 20.99 0.10 15.94
N SER A 483 20.60 0.40 14.70
CA SER A 483 20.89 -0.45 13.53
C SER A 483 21.53 0.36 12.42
N THR A 484 22.53 -0.23 11.75
CA THR A 484 23.27 0.39 10.66
C THR A 484 22.75 -0.10 9.33
N TRP A 485 22.67 0.82 8.37
CA TRP A 485 22.11 0.60 7.06
C TRP A 485 23.00 1.17 5.98
N ASN A 486 23.14 0.42 4.91
CA ASN A 486 23.70 0.94 3.67
C ASN A 486 22.59 1.67 2.91
N ILE A 487 22.80 2.95 2.62
CA ILE A 487 21.86 3.82 1.90
C ILE A 487 22.38 4.16 0.49
N TRP A 488 23.39 3.48 0.05
CA TRP A 488 23.98 3.64 -1.27
C TRP A 488 23.22 2.81 -2.31
N PRO A 489 23.10 3.29 -3.59
CA PRO A 489 22.62 2.45 -4.66
C PRO A 489 23.60 1.30 -4.85
N THR A 490 23.21 0.11 -4.46
CA THR A 490 24.00 -1.09 -4.78
C THR A 490 23.53 -1.63 -6.11
N PRO A 491 24.35 -1.65 -7.15
CA PRO A 491 24.08 -2.46 -8.30
C PRO A 491 24.17 -3.93 -7.88
N ARG A 492 23.03 -4.58 -7.72
CA ARG A 492 23.00 -6.04 -7.71
C ARG A 492 23.13 -6.47 -9.17
N ASP A 493 24.08 -7.29 -9.51
CA ASP A 493 24.35 -7.83 -10.86
C ASP A 493 24.93 -6.83 -11.89
N GLY A 494 25.56 -5.73 -11.49
CA GLY A 494 26.23 -4.80 -12.40
C GLY A 494 25.33 -4.01 -13.35
N HIS A 495 24.00 -4.28 -13.36
CA HIS A 495 23.06 -3.69 -14.32
C HIS A 495 21.79 -3.11 -13.72
N ARG A 496 21.61 -3.17 -12.38
CA ARG A 496 20.37 -2.72 -11.73
C ARG A 496 20.68 -1.88 -10.50
N PRO A 497 20.65 -0.58 -10.61
CA PRO A 497 20.78 0.29 -9.44
C PRO A 497 19.51 0.15 -8.59
N LEU A 498 19.64 -0.40 -7.39
CA LEU A 498 18.62 -0.35 -6.36
C LEU A 498 18.96 0.77 -5.40
N CYS A 499 18.07 1.74 -5.29
CA CYS A 499 18.16 2.79 -4.28
C CYS A 499 17.35 2.39 -3.06
N GLY A 500 17.94 2.31 -1.88
CA GLY A 500 17.17 1.97 -0.70
C GLY A 500 17.99 1.70 0.56
N ARG A 501 17.33 1.17 1.56
CA ARG A 501 17.91 0.81 2.85
C ARG A 501 18.14 -0.68 2.92
N ILE A 502 19.41 -1.08 3.10
CA ILE A 502 19.80 -2.47 3.32
C ILE A 502 20.53 -2.53 4.65
N ALA A 503 20.13 -3.43 5.54
CA ALA A 503 20.83 -3.64 6.80
C ALA A 503 22.29 -4.03 6.53
N GLU A 504 23.23 -3.24 7.04
CA GLU A 504 24.65 -3.39 6.78
C GLU A 504 25.46 -2.93 8.00
N GLY A 505 26.18 -3.85 8.61
CA GLY A 505 26.95 -3.55 9.82
C GLY A 505 26.19 -3.93 11.11
N PRO A 506 26.55 -3.32 12.25
CA PRO A 506 26.03 -3.71 13.55
C PRO A 506 24.59 -3.24 13.78
N ALA A 507 23.82 -4.10 14.46
CA ALA A 507 22.58 -3.77 15.15
C ALA A 507 22.76 -4.07 16.64
N ARG A 508 22.53 -3.07 17.50
CA ARG A 508 22.80 -3.13 18.94
C ARG A 508 21.52 -2.94 19.72
N HIS A 509 21.32 -3.74 20.73
CA HIS A 509 20.22 -3.68 21.65
C HIS A 509 20.70 -3.30 23.04
N TYR A 510 19.96 -2.41 23.71
CA TYR A 510 20.26 -1.88 25.02
C TYR A 510 19.09 -2.12 25.98
N ASP A 511 19.40 -2.33 27.26
CA ASP A 511 18.39 -2.37 28.30
C ASP A 511 17.85 -0.95 28.66
N GLU A 512 16.86 -0.88 29.53
CA GLU A 512 16.27 0.39 29.98
C GLU A 512 17.26 1.25 30.78
N GLN A 513 18.38 0.71 31.22
CA GLN A 513 19.49 1.40 31.89
C GLN A 513 20.56 1.88 30.92
N GLY A 514 20.48 1.50 29.66
CA GLY A 514 21.41 1.88 28.60
C GLY A 514 22.64 0.96 28.48
N HIS A 515 22.65 -0.20 29.12
CA HIS A 515 23.71 -1.19 28.96
C HIS A 515 23.50 -1.99 27.68
N LEU A 516 24.58 -2.26 26.95
CA LEU A 516 24.54 -3.11 25.76
C LEU A 516 24.20 -4.56 26.15
N VAL A 517 23.09 -5.06 25.64
CA VAL A 517 22.61 -6.42 25.89
C VAL A 517 23.08 -7.38 24.79
N ARG A 518 22.97 -6.94 23.53
CA ARG A 518 23.32 -7.76 22.35
C ARG A 518 23.82 -6.91 21.19
N GLU A 519 24.71 -7.51 20.38
CA GLU A 519 25.11 -6.98 19.08
C GLU A 519 24.92 -8.07 18.01
N TYR A 520 24.36 -7.67 16.90
CA TYR A 520 24.18 -8.48 15.69
C TYR A 520 24.95 -7.84 14.55
N MET A 521 25.47 -8.65 13.63
CA MET A 521 26.18 -8.16 12.45
C MET A 521 25.42 -8.56 11.19
N PHE A 522 25.07 -7.57 10.38
CA PHE A 522 24.43 -7.76 9.08
C PHE A 522 25.37 -7.44 7.93
N HIS A 523 25.25 -8.20 6.84
CA HIS A 523 25.88 -7.93 5.57
C HIS A 523 24.89 -8.20 4.45
N ASP A 524 24.68 -7.20 3.55
CA ASP A 524 23.69 -7.25 2.47
C ASP A 524 22.29 -7.69 2.95
N GLY A 525 21.86 -7.23 4.12
CA GLY A 525 20.57 -7.57 4.71
C GLY A 525 20.50 -8.95 5.36
N VAL A 526 21.58 -9.72 5.41
CA VAL A 526 21.63 -11.06 5.97
C VAL A 526 22.40 -11.06 7.29
N LEU A 527 21.80 -11.65 8.33
CA LEU A 527 22.47 -11.83 9.63
C LEU A 527 23.69 -12.74 9.46
N GLN A 528 24.86 -12.27 9.89
CA GLN A 528 26.12 -13.02 9.83
C GLN A 528 26.49 -13.61 11.17
N ASP A 529 26.42 -12.81 12.23
CA ASP A 529 26.90 -13.21 13.56
C ASP A 529 26.14 -12.48 14.67
N SER A 530 26.19 -13.01 15.88
CA SER A 530 25.64 -12.38 17.08
C SER A 530 26.61 -12.51 18.24
N ILE A 531 26.82 -11.41 18.96
CA ILE A 531 27.64 -11.36 20.15
C ILE A 531 26.75 -11.00 21.34
N GLU A 532 26.71 -11.87 22.36
CA GLU A 532 26.01 -11.58 23.61
C GLU A 532 26.84 -10.58 24.44
N GLY A 533 26.17 -9.59 25.03
CA GLY A 533 26.79 -8.65 25.93
C GLY A 533 27.17 -9.29 27.27
N GLU A 534 28.08 -8.63 28.03
CA GLU A 534 28.64 -9.14 29.29
C GLU A 534 27.62 -9.31 30.45
N THR A 535 26.35 -8.97 30.25
CA THR A 535 25.34 -8.93 31.35
C THR A 535 24.74 -10.27 31.72
N GLY A 536 25.16 -11.39 31.10
CA GLY A 536 24.89 -12.74 31.62
C GLY A 536 23.39 -13.12 31.80
N ILE A 537 22.46 -12.41 31.17
CA ILE A 537 21.05 -12.81 31.16
C ILE A 537 20.92 -13.98 30.21
N LYS A 538 20.80 -15.17 30.78
CA LYS A 538 20.48 -16.38 30.01
C LYS A 538 19.10 -16.20 29.41
N ASP A 539 19.03 -16.36 28.10
CA ASP A 539 17.78 -16.46 27.36
C ASP A 539 16.94 -17.62 27.94
N GLU A 540 15.93 -17.31 28.69
CA GLU A 540 14.83 -18.24 28.92
C GLU A 540 13.80 -17.99 27.81
N GLY A 541 14.07 -18.62 26.66
CA GLY A 541 13.13 -18.94 25.60
C GLY A 541 12.28 -17.78 25.04
N LEU A 542 12.66 -17.28 23.89
CA LEU A 542 11.72 -16.66 22.94
C LEU A 542 10.96 -17.74 22.16
#